data_e95f22ce5d9c213f5870af655ff567f6
#
_entry.id   e95f22ce5d9c213f5870af655ff567f6
#
_cell.length_a   1.000
_cell.length_b   1.000
_cell.length_c   1.000
_cell.angle_alpha   90.00
_cell.angle_beta   90.00
_cell.angle_gamma   90.00
#
_symmetry.space_group_name_H-M   'P 1'
#
loop_
_entity.id
_entity.type
_entity.pdbx_description
1 polymer ?
#
loop_
_entity_poly.entity_id
_entity_poly.type
_entity_poly.pdbx_seq_one_letter_code
_entity_poly.pdbx_strand_id
1 'polypeptide(L)'
;MDLRFLILAEGSFTPLRSKTANACIRYTPEHVVAVIDSTQAGRTAQDVLGFGGSIPVVGSLAAGLAGKPNALLIGIAPPGGQLPPSWRSLILEAMDRKLDIWSGLHTILSDDDEFARRARETGVRIHDLRQPPDDIDVARGRVREVDDRATVILTVGTDCNIGKMTTQLQLRDAMRARGARVAFAPTGQTGILVEGWGISVDAVIADFIAGAAERLVLHAAKDADIVLVEGQGSIIHPSYSGVTYGLIHGSLPHAMIMCAQPTRTAINNHPWVKIPPLRDFIVMQEAAAAPLRPAPVIAIALNTYDLDDAGARGAVERVTRETGLPTTDPVRFDPAPIIDAIEAFHRARFEHGGRTLAATRAEGGGARASKA
;
A
#
# COMPACT_ATOMS: atom_id res chain seq x y z
N MET A 1 23.31 -3.34 -3.00
CA MET A 1 23.79 -3.71 -1.65
C MET A 1 22.90 -4.82 -1.15
N ASP A 2 23.49 -5.84 -0.58
CA ASP A 2 22.73 -6.90 0.08
C ASP A 2 22.24 -6.37 1.44
N LEU A 3 20.98 -5.94 1.55
CA LEU A 3 20.38 -5.39 2.76
C LEU A 3 20.22 -6.49 3.81
N ARG A 4 20.65 -6.20 5.04
CA ARG A 4 20.56 -7.10 6.20
C ARG A 4 20.03 -6.31 7.39
N PHE A 5 18.70 -6.29 7.51
CA PHE A 5 18.01 -5.51 8.53
C PHE A 5 18.04 -6.18 9.90
N LEU A 6 18.44 -5.41 10.91
CA LEU A 6 18.05 -5.61 12.29
C LEU A 6 16.84 -4.71 12.54
N ILE A 7 15.67 -5.30 12.84
CA ILE A 7 14.43 -4.54 12.96
C ILE A 7 14.19 -4.13 14.41
N LEU A 8 13.99 -2.85 14.67
CA LEU A 8 13.62 -2.30 15.98
C LEU A 8 12.10 -2.27 16.14
N ALA A 9 11.56 -3.10 17.03
CA ALA A 9 10.13 -3.17 17.32
C ALA A 9 9.83 -3.31 18.82
N GLU A 10 10.72 -2.73 19.65
CA GLU A 10 10.71 -2.85 21.12
C GLU A 10 9.34 -2.60 21.74
N GLY A 11 8.84 -3.59 22.50
CA GLY A 11 7.54 -3.57 23.17
C GLY A 11 6.33 -3.54 22.24
N SER A 12 6.53 -3.78 20.93
CA SER A 12 5.49 -3.61 19.92
C SER A 12 5.48 -4.68 18.84
N PHE A 13 6.35 -5.69 18.93
CA PHE A 13 6.40 -6.76 17.92
C PHE A 13 5.18 -7.68 18.04
N THR A 14 4.12 -7.36 17.31
CA THR A 14 2.86 -8.10 17.29
C THR A 14 2.23 -8.05 15.89
N PRO A 15 1.25 -8.92 15.56
CA PRO A 15 0.55 -8.89 14.27
C PRO A 15 -0.07 -7.55 13.91
N LEU A 16 -0.48 -6.73 14.91
CA LEU A 16 -1.23 -5.50 14.69
C LEU A 16 -0.41 -4.21 14.83
N ARG A 17 0.67 -4.21 15.63
CA ARG A 17 1.40 -2.99 15.98
C ARG A 17 2.66 -2.75 15.16
N SER A 18 3.35 -3.80 14.73
CA SER A 18 4.63 -3.73 14.02
C SER A 18 4.46 -3.84 12.50
N LYS A 19 3.57 -3.06 11.91
CA LYS A 19 3.18 -3.16 10.49
C LYS A 19 4.38 -3.14 9.53
N THR A 20 5.35 -2.27 9.74
CA THR A 20 6.55 -2.16 8.89
C THR A 20 7.43 -3.40 9.02
N ALA A 21 7.68 -3.85 10.27
CA ALA A 21 8.40 -5.10 10.53
C ALA A 21 7.69 -6.30 9.90
N ASN A 22 6.37 -6.41 10.11
CA ASN A 22 5.56 -7.51 9.61
C ASN A 22 5.58 -7.60 8.08
N ALA A 23 5.53 -6.46 7.39
CA ALA A 23 5.61 -6.42 5.94
C ALA A 23 7.01 -6.80 5.44
N CYS A 24 8.08 -6.27 6.05
CA CYS A 24 9.45 -6.65 5.71
C CYS A 24 9.67 -8.15 5.87
N ILE A 25 9.25 -8.72 7.01
CA ILE A 25 9.35 -10.17 7.28
C ILE A 25 8.52 -11.02 6.30
N ARG A 26 7.36 -10.53 5.86
CA ARG A 26 6.48 -11.27 4.95
C ARG A 26 6.96 -11.26 3.51
N TYR A 27 7.43 -10.11 3.01
CA TYR A 27 7.66 -9.90 1.58
C TYR A 27 9.13 -9.87 1.18
N THR A 28 10.03 -9.65 2.15
CA THR A 28 11.49 -9.61 1.96
C THR A 28 12.22 -10.29 3.13
N PRO A 29 11.83 -11.52 3.53
CA PRO A 29 12.39 -12.21 4.70
C PRO A 29 13.91 -12.41 4.60
N GLU A 30 14.44 -12.53 3.38
CA GLU A 30 15.87 -12.67 3.10
C GLU A 30 16.70 -11.49 3.55
N HIS A 31 16.07 -10.31 3.70
CA HIS A 31 16.72 -9.10 4.20
C HIS A 31 16.68 -8.98 5.73
N VAL A 32 16.01 -9.88 6.45
CA VAL A 32 15.83 -9.73 7.91
C VAL A 32 16.72 -10.70 8.67
N VAL A 33 17.62 -10.18 9.51
CA VAL A 33 18.51 -11.01 10.34
C VAL A 33 17.97 -11.26 11.74
N ALA A 34 17.27 -10.30 12.34
CA ALA A 34 16.62 -10.42 13.65
C ALA A 34 15.66 -9.26 13.91
N VAL A 35 14.81 -9.41 14.92
CA VAL A 35 13.95 -8.36 15.46
C VAL A 35 14.33 -8.05 16.91
N ILE A 36 14.46 -6.78 17.27
CA ILE A 36 14.68 -6.34 18.65
C ILE A 36 13.31 -6.11 19.29
N ASP A 37 12.97 -6.93 20.26
CA ASP A 37 11.87 -6.74 21.21
C ASP A 37 12.17 -7.53 22.48
N SER A 38 12.53 -6.84 23.56
CA SER A 38 12.91 -7.48 24.83
C SER A 38 11.77 -8.27 25.47
N THR A 39 10.53 -7.88 25.18
CA THR A 39 9.31 -8.57 25.71
C THR A 39 9.02 -9.90 25.02
N GLN A 40 9.59 -10.13 23.85
CA GLN A 40 9.42 -11.34 23.02
C GLN A 40 10.74 -12.10 22.80
N ALA A 41 11.82 -11.70 23.49
CA ALA A 41 13.15 -12.28 23.32
C ALA A 41 13.18 -13.79 23.51
N GLY A 42 13.95 -14.48 22.65
CA GLY A 42 14.06 -15.94 22.65
C GLY A 42 13.00 -16.67 21.81
N ARG A 43 12.02 -15.95 21.26
CA ARG A 43 11.04 -16.47 20.31
C ARG A 43 11.53 -16.26 18.86
N THR A 44 10.78 -16.76 17.90
CA THR A 44 10.95 -16.49 16.48
C THR A 44 9.82 -15.60 15.95
N ALA A 45 10.01 -15.02 14.76
CA ALA A 45 8.93 -14.32 14.06
C ALA A 45 7.71 -15.23 13.83
N GLN A 46 7.95 -16.53 13.53
CA GLN A 46 6.89 -17.52 13.39
C GLN A 46 6.05 -17.67 14.66
N ASP A 47 6.70 -17.68 15.83
CA ASP A 47 5.98 -17.82 17.12
C ASP A 47 5.13 -16.59 17.47
N VAL A 48 5.54 -15.41 17.01
CA VAL A 48 4.86 -14.15 17.33
C VAL A 48 3.80 -13.80 16.30
N LEU A 49 4.10 -13.97 15.01
CA LEU A 49 3.27 -13.49 13.90
C LEU A 49 2.47 -14.59 13.20
N GLY A 50 2.85 -15.87 13.38
CA GLY A 50 2.33 -16.98 12.59
C GLY A 50 3.00 -17.15 11.22
N PHE A 51 4.04 -16.34 10.92
CA PHE A 51 4.89 -16.41 9.72
C PHE A 51 6.28 -15.83 10.01
N GLY A 52 7.22 -15.93 9.04
CA GLY A 52 8.59 -15.41 9.17
C GLY A 52 9.62 -16.46 9.58
N GLY A 53 9.21 -17.72 9.72
CA GLY A 53 10.13 -18.85 9.95
C GLY A 53 10.99 -18.65 11.18
N SER A 54 12.29 -18.96 11.04
CA SER A 54 13.26 -18.97 12.14
C SER A 54 13.89 -17.61 12.44
N ILE A 55 13.40 -16.48 11.87
CA ILE A 55 13.92 -15.13 12.17
C ILE A 55 13.84 -14.92 13.69
N PRO A 56 14.98 -14.72 14.40
CA PRO A 56 14.99 -14.66 15.85
C PRO A 56 14.51 -13.31 16.36
N VAL A 57 13.84 -13.31 17.52
CA VAL A 57 13.55 -12.12 18.31
C VAL A 57 14.55 -12.03 19.45
N VAL A 58 15.27 -10.91 19.52
CA VAL A 58 16.37 -10.67 20.47
C VAL A 58 16.05 -9.56 21.43
N GLY A 59 16.65 -9.59 22.63
CA GLY A 59 16.36 -8.62 23.69
C GLY A 59 17.20 -7.34 23.63
N SER A 60 18.15 -7.20 22.67
CA SER A 60 19.01 -6.01 22.62
C SER A 60 19.68 -5.85 21.25
N LEU A 61 20.16 -4.63 20.97
CA LEU A 61 21.00 -4.35 19.81
C LEU A 61 22.23 -5.27 19.79
N ALA A 62 22.94 -5.40 20.91
CA ALA A 62 24.14 -6.23 21.01
C ALA A 62 23.89 -7.68 20.61
N ALA A 63 22.77 -8.28 21.04
CA ALA A 63 22.38 -9.63 20.63
C ALA A 63 22.06 -9.71 19.13
N GLY A 64 21.43 -8.69 18.56
CA GLY A 64 21.11 -8.63 17.13
C GLY A 64 22.32 -8.53 16.21
N LEU A 65 23.44 -7.98 16.69
CA LEU A 65 24.67 -7.88 15.90
C LEU A 65 25.28 -9.23 15.52
N ALA A 66 24.93 -10.31 16.23
CA ALA A 66 25.36 -11.67 15.88
C ALA A 66 24.92 -12.07 14.47
N GLY A 67 23.78 -11.57 13.98
CA GLY A 67 23.28 -11.73 12.62
C GLY A 67 24.05 -10.92 11.55
N LYS A 68 25.05 -10.14 11.92
CA LYS A 68 25.85 -9.25 11.07
C LYS A 68 24.96 -8.32 10.20
N PRO A 69 24.05 -7.55 10.80
CA PRO A 69 23.26 -6.56 10.07
C PRO A 69 24.15 -5.47 9.48
N ASN A 70 23.67 -4.80 8.42
CA ASN A 70 24.26 -3.58 7.87
C ASN A 70 23.30 -2.38 7.98
N ALA A 71 22.07 -2.61 8.45
CA ALA A 71 21.08 -1.55 8.64
C ALA A 71 20.18 -1.85 9.85
N LEU A 72 19.76 -0.79 10.55
CA LEU A 72 18.67 -0.81 11.52
C LEU A 72 17.40 -0.27 10.87
N LEU A 73 16.32 -1.08 10.86
CA LEU A 73 15.00 -0.66 10.40
C LEU A 73 14.09 -0.34 11.58
N ILE A 74 13.49 0.83 11.61
CA ILE A 74 12.42 1.16 12.56
C ILE A 74 11.14 0.42 12.11
N GLY A 75 10.81 -0.67 12.80
CA GLY A 75 9.78 -1.65 12.41
C GLY A 75 8.36 -1.28 12.80
N ILE A 76 8.15 -0.16 13.47
CA ILE A 76 6.82 0.29 13.90
C ILE A 76 6.48 1.67 13.33
N ALA A 77 5.18 1.97 13.31
CA ALA A 77 4.64 3.30 13.11
C ALA A 77 3.76 3.63 14.33
N PRO A 78 4.34 4.22 15.40
CA PRO A 78 3.58 4.56 16.59
C PRO A 78 2.51 5.61 16.29
N PRO A 79 1.45 5.71 17.12
CA PRO A 79 0.44 6.75 16.97
C PRO A 79 1.08 8.15 16.89
N GLY A 80 0.70 8.93 15.87
CA GLY A 80 1.32 10.23 15.59
C GLY A 80 2.66 10.16 14.85
N GLY A 81 3.18 8.95 14.57
CA GLY A 81 4.38 8.74 13.74
C GLY A 81 5.68 9.31 14.30
N GLN A 82 5.70 9.64 15.60
CA GLN A 82 6.87 10.22 16.26
C GLN A 82 7.81 9.15 16.80
N LEU A 83 9.10 9.48 16.85
CA LEU A 83 10.11 8.61 17.46
C LEU A 83 9.90 8.53 18.97
N PRO A 84 9.75 7.32 19.57
CA PRO A 84 9.76 7.18 21.02
C PRO A 84 11.10 7.70 21.61
N PRO A 85 11.06 8.58 22.63
CA PRO A 85 12.30 9.15 23.20
C PRO A 85 13.29 8.08 23.71
N SER A 86 12.78 6.95 24.21
CA SER A 86 13.59 5.83 24.69
C SER A 86 14.40 5.12 23.59
N TRP A 87 14.06 5.32 22.31
CA TRP A 87 14.76 4.67 21.19
C TRP A 87 15.94 5.50 20.66
N ARG A 88 16.02 6.76 21.06
CA ARG A 88 17.05 7.68 20.58
C ARG A 88 18.47 7.14 20.83
N SER A 89 18.75 6.71 22.05
CA SER A 89 20.05 6.16 22.42
C SER A 89 20.40 4.88 21.65
N LEU A 90 19.41 4.02 21.41
CA LEU A 90 19.60 2.78 20.65
C LEU A 90 19.93 3.07 19.18
N ILE A 91 19.26 4.06 18.57
CA ILE A 91 19.56 4.46 17.19
C ILE A 91 20.97 5.04 17.07
N LEU A 92 21.39 5.90 18.03
CA LEU A 92 22.74 6.44 18.07
C LEU A 92 23.79 5.32 18.25
N GLU A 93 23.52 4.34 19.14
CA GLU A 93 24.40 3.17 19.29
C GLU A 93 24.47 2.36 17.98
N ALA A 94 23.35 2.16 17.28
CA ALA A 94 23.35 1.48 15.99
C ALA A 94 24.24 2.21 14.94
N MET A 95 24.18 3.55 14.90
CA MET A 95 25.05 4.35 14.05
C MET A 95 26.55 4.16 14.43
N ASP A 96 26.88 4.09 15.73
CA ASP A 96 28.23 3.80 16.20
C ASP A 96 28.75 2.42 15.78
N ARG A 97 27.81 1.47 15.61
CA ARG A 97 28.08 0.13 15.08
C ARG A 97 28.07 0.07 13.55
N LYS A 98 28.02 1.23 12.87
CA LYS A 98 28.05 1.36 11.41
C LYS A 98 26.83 0.77 10.71
N LEU A 99 25.67 0.81 11.34
CA LEU A 99 24.40 0.43 10.71
C LEU A 99 23.78 1.66 10.05
N ASP A 100 23.38 1.56 8.78
CA ASP A 100 22.50 2.53 8.13
C ASP A 100 21.13 2.52 8.83
N ILE A 101 20.45 3.67 8.91
CA ILE A 101 19.16 3.78 9.60
C ILE A 101 18.05 3.92 8.58
N TRP A 102 17.03 3.07 8.68
CA TRP A 102 15.84 3.12 7.84
C TRP A 102 14.62 3.46 8.68
N SER A 103 13.92 4.54 8.31
CA SER A 103 12.79 5.09 9.06
C SER A 103 11.58 5.31 8.17
N GLY A 104 10.40 4.82 8.61
CA GLY A 104 9.10 5.14 8.03
C GLY A 104 8.26 6.06 8.93
N LEU A 105 8.87 6.72 9.90
CA LEU A 105 8.20 7.64 10.82
C LEU A 105 7.77 8.94 10.12
N HIS A 106 6.83 9.68 10.73
CA HIS A 106 6.54 11.07 10.32
C HIS A 106 7.66 12.04 10.74
N THR A 107 8.39 11.70 11.81
CA THR A 107 9.62 12.39 12.16
C THR A 107 10.69 12.05 11.13
N ILE A 108 11.18 13.05 10.40
CA ILE A 108 12.31 12.91 9.49
C ILE A 108 13.58 12.89 10.36
N LEU A 109 14.27 11.76 10.38
CA LEU A 109 15.43 11.60 11.26
C LEU A 109 16.65 12.36 10.75
N SER A 110 16.77 12.56 9.45
CA SER A 110 17.84 13.36 8.85
C SER A 110 17.75 14.86 9.17
N ASP A 111 16.56 15.35 9.57
CA ASP A 111 16.36 16.74 10.02
C ASP A 111 16.74 16.95 11.50
N ASP A 112 16.99 15.89 12.26
CA ASP A 112 17.43 15.96 13.63
C ASP A 112 18.95 16.20 13.70
N ASP A 113 19.37 17.31 14.30
CA ASP A 113 20.77 17.74 14.35
C ASP A 113 21.71 16.69 14.94
N GLU A 114 21.28 15.95 15.97
CA GLU A 114 22.11 14.93 16.62
C GLU A 114 22.26 13.69 15.74
N PHE A 115 21.18 13.20 15.13
CA PHE A 115 21.25 12.08 14.20
C PHE A 115 22.04 12.45 12.94
N ALA A 116 21.79 13.62 12.36
CA ALA A 116 22.52 14.10 11.19
C ALA A 116 24.03 14.26 11.46
N ARG A 117 24.41 14.80 12.64
CA ARG A 117 25.81 14.89 13.05
C ARG A 117 26.43 13.50 13.22
N ARG A 118 25.74 12.60 13.94
CA ARG A 118 26.25 11.24 14.20
C ARG A 118 26.40 10.45 12.89
N ALA A 119 25.46 10.59 11.96
CA ALA A 119 25.56 9.96 10.64
C ALA A 119 26.82 10.41 9.88
N ARG A 120 27.12 11.73 9.88
CA ARG A 120 28.37 12.26 9.28
C ARG A 120 29.62 11.73 9.95
N GLU A 121 29.67 11.72 11.31
CA GLU A 121 30.81 11.24 12.10
C GLU A 121 31.08 9.74 11.89
N THR A 122 30.01 8.95 11.74
CA THR A 122 30.12 7.50 11.59
C THR A 122 30.20 7.04 10.14
N GLY A 123 29.80 7.89 9.18
CA GLY A 123 29.76 7.57 7.76
C GLY A 123 28.57 6.69 7.37
N VAL A 124 27.53 6.56 8.23
CA VAL A 124 26.28 5.84 7.93
C VAL A 124 25.27 6.76 7.23
N ARG A 125 24.29 6.16 6.58
CA ARG A 125 23.19 6.88 5.93
C ARG A 125 21.91 6.74 6.72
N ILE A 126 21.10 7.82 6.70
CA ILE A 126 19.72 7.80 7.17
C ILE A 126 18.82 7.76 5.93
N HIS A 127 17.94 6.76 5.88
CA HIS A 127 16.95 6.55 4.83
C HIS A 127 15.56 6.84 5.39
N ASP A 128 15.11 8.07 5.22
CA ASP A 128 13.75 8.49 5.60
C ASP A 128 12.77 8.16 4.47
N LEU A 129 12.08 7.02 4.59
CA LEU A 129 11.16 6.51 3.55
C LEU A 129 9.96 7.43 3.30
N ARG A 130 9.69 8.37 4.21
CA ARG A 130 8.62 9.35 4.07
C ARG A 130 9.08 10.69 3.52
N GLN A 131 10.36 10.88 3.30
CA GLN A 131 10.85 12.10 2.66
C GLN A 131 10.53 12.06 1.15
N PRO A 132 9.61 12.90 0.65
CA PRO A 132 9.30 12.93 -0.77
C PRO A 132 10.43 13.61 -1.55
N PRO A 133 10.54 13.34 -2.87
CA PRO A 133 11.41 14.12 -3.73
C PRO A 133 11.02 15.61 -3.75
N ASP A 134 12.01 16.50 -3.82
CA ASP A 134 11.79 17.96 -3.82
C ASP A 134 11.24 18.49 -5.16
N ASP A 135 11.33 17.70 -6.24
CA ASP A 135 11.01 18.07 -7.62
C ASP A 135 9.65 17.53 -8.09
N ILE A 136 8.70 17.32 -7.17
CA ILE A 136 7.34 16.90 -7.53
C ILE A 136 6.57 18.11 -8.05
N ASP A 137 6.02 17.99 -9.27
CA ASP A 137 5.16 18.98 -9.91
C ASP A 137 3.66 18.61 -9.75
N VAL A 138 2.76 19.47 -10.14
CA VAL A 138 1.32 19.20 -10.23
C VAL A 138 1.01 18.15 -11.31
N ALA A 139 -0.06 17.40 -11.14
CA ALA A 139 -0.52 16.45 -12.16
C ALA A 139 -0.95 17.19 -13.44
N ARG A 140 -0.56 16.65 -14.59
CA ARG A 140 -0.88 17.19 -15.92
C ARG A 140 -1.67 16.21 -16.80
N GLY A 141 -2.11 15.08 -16.22
CA GLY A 141 -2.81 14.03 -16.94
C GLY A 141 -1.92 13.19 -17.85
N ARG A 142 -0.62 13.19 -17.61
CA ARG A 142 0.38 12.46 -18.39
C ARG A 142 0.24 10.93 -18.29
N VAL A 143 -0.51 10.42 -17.30
CA VAL A 143 -0.86 9.00 -17.25
C VAL A 143 -1.53 8.52 -18.54
N ARG A 144 -2.18 9.41 -19.30
CA ARG A 144 -2.75 9.09 -20.63
C ARG A 144 -1.69 8.67 -21.67
N GLU A 145 -0.42 9.03 -21.45
CA GLU A 145 0.71 8.62 -22.33
C GLU A 145 0.98 7.10 -22.27
N VAL A 146 0.39 6.39 -21.30
CA VAL A 146 0.55 4.93 -21.17
C VAL A 146 -0.71 4.14 -21.51
N ASP A 147 -1.78 4.80 -21.97
CA ASP A 147 -3.09 4.18 -22.22
C ASP A 147 -3.06 3.12 -23.33
N ASP A 148 -2.13 3.21 -24.25
CA ASP A 148 -1.93 2.28 -25.37
C ASP A 148 -1.09 1.05 -25.01
N ARG A 149 -0.49 1.01 -23.83
CA ARG A 149 0.45 -0.05 -23.42
C ARG A 149 0.24 -0.63 -22.03
N ALA A 150 -0.34 0.12 -21.12
CA ALA A 150 -0.51 -0.32 -19.73
C ALA A 150 -1.93 -0.12 -19.20
N THR A 151 -2.33 -1.00 -18.28
CA THR A 151 -3.56 -0.88 -17.51
C THR A 151 -3.22 -0.50 -16.07
N VAL A 152 -3.75 0.62 -15.61
CA VAL A 152 -3.57 1.13 -14.24
C VAL A 152 -4.73 0.68 -13.36
N ILE A 153 -4.42 -0.02 -12.27
CA ILE A 153 -5.38 -0.54 -11.30
C ILE A 153 -5.06 0.07 -9.93
N LEU A 154 -6.01 0.79 -9.36
CA LEU A 154 -5.87 1.40 -8.03
C LEU A 154 -6.65 0.58 -6.99
N THR A 155 -6.04 0.22 -5.85
CA THR A 155 -6.83 -0.21 -4.70
C THR A 155 -7.45 1.00 -4.02
N VAL A 156 -8.74 0.90 -3.75
CA VAL A 156 -9.50 1.87 -2.96
C VAL A 156 -10.13 1.16 -1.76
N GLY A 157 -10.71 1.87 -0.83
CA GLY A 157 -11.23 1.14 0.32
C GLY A 157 -12.13 1.93 1.24
N THR A 158 -12.91 1.18 2.02
CA THR A 158 -13.91 1.72 2.94
C THR A 158 -13.28 2.47 4.13
N ASP A 159 -12.01 2.17 4.47
CA ASP A 159 -11.29 2.80 5.59
C ASP A 159 -9.77 2.67 5.43
N CYS A 160 -9.01 3.21 6.39
CA CYS A 160 -7.58 2.93 6.58
C CYS A 160 -7.35 1.53 7.19
N ASN A 161 -6.14 1.00 7.02
CA ASN A 161 -5.70 -0.27 7.63
C ASN A 161 -6.62 -1.48 7.35
N ILE A 162 -7.21 -1.54 6.17
CA ILE A 162 -8.08 -2.64 5.71
C ILE A 162 -7.42 -3.53 4.66
N GLY A 163 -6.11 -3.35 4.40
CA GLY A 163 -5.32 -4.26 3.57
C GLY A 163 -5.04 -3.82 2.14
N LYS A 164 -5.24 -2.53 1.75
CA LYS A 164 -4.99 -2.04 0.38
C LYS A 164 -3.59 -2.38 -0.16
N MET A 165 -2.54 -2.05 0.59
CA MET A 165 -1.16 -2.41 0.24
C MET A 165 -0.97 -3.93 0.14
N THR A 166 -1.41 -4.66 1.18
CA THR A 166 -1.30 -6.12 1.24
C THR A 166 -1.97 -6.79 0.06
N THR A 167 -3.18 -6.33 -0.31
CA THR A 167 -3.89 -6.79 -1.51
C THR A 167 -3.03 -6.61 -2.76
N GLN A 168 -2.47 -5.42 -3.00
CA GLN A 168 -1.65 -5.17 -4.19
C GLN A 168 -0.39 -6.04 -4.23
N LEU A 169 0.27 -6.25 -3.09
CA LEU A 169 1.44 -7.12 -3.01
C LEU A 169 1.10 -8.59 -3.27
N GLN A 170 -0.02 -9.11 -2.72
CA GLN A 170 -0.50 -10.47 -3.00
C GLN A 170 -0.85 -10.63 -4.48
N LEU A 171 -1.53 -9.66 -5.08
CA LEU A 171 -1.86 -9.69 -6.51
C LEU A 171 -0.60 -9.61 -7.37
N ARG A 172 0.35 -8.71 -7.06
CA ARG A 172 1.64 -8.59 -7.75
C ARG A 172 2.37 -9.94 -7.81
N ASP A 173 2.54 -10.56 -6.63
CA ASP A 173 3.32 -11.80 -6.53
C ASP A 173 2.63 -12.96 -7.26
N ALA A 174 1.31 -13.10 -7.11
CA ALA A 174 0.55 -14.13 -7.79
C ALA A 174 0.47 -13.92 -9.32
N MET A 175 0.35 -12.66 -9.79
CA MET A 175 0.37 -12.34 -11.22
C MET A 175 1.76 -12.55 -11.82
N ARG A 176 2.84 -12.18 -11.13
CA ARG A 176 4.22 -12.48 -11.55
C ARG A 176 4.46 -14.00 -11.65
N ALA A 177 3.93 -14.77 -10.72
CA ALA A 177 3.97 -16.24 -10.77
C ALA A 177 3.22 -16.83 -11.98
N ARG A 178 2.21 -16.13 -12.50
CA ARG A 178 1.52 -16.46 -13.77
C ARG A 178 2.25 -15.96 -15.02
N GLY A 179 3.39 -15.28 -14.87
CA GLY A 179 4.19 -14.74 -15.98
C GLY A 179 3.74 -13.36 -16.47
N ALA A 180 2.86 -12.67 -15.76
CA ALA A 180 2.43 -11.32 -16.14
C ALA A 180 3.52 -10.27 -15.87
N ARG A 181 3.66 -9.30 -16.78
CA ARG A 181 4.51 -8.11 -16.57
C ARG A 181 3.75 -7.09 -15.73
N VAL A 182 3.87 -7.21 -14.41
CA VAL A 182 3.17 -6.37 -13.44
C VAL A 182 4.15 -5.60 -12.57
N ALA A 183 3.89 -4.29 -12.38
CA ALA A 183 4.60 -3.43 -11.44
C ALA A 183 3.67 -2.97 -10.32
N PHE A 184 4.21 -2.91 -9.12
CA PHE A 184 3.56 -2.27 -7.98
C PHE A 184 4.10 -0.85 -7.83
N ALA A 185 3.22 0.13 -7.73
CA ALA A 185 3.53 1.54 -7.51
C ALA A 185 3.22 1.90 -6.04
N PRO A 186 4.21 1.83 -5.15
CA PRO A 186 4.01 2.09 -3.72
C PRO A 186 3.85 3.58 -3.44
N THR A 187 2.86 3.90 -2.62
CA THR A 187 2.49 5.26 -2.23
C THR A 187 2.71 5.55 -0.75
N GLY A 188 3.14 4.53 0.01
CA GLY A 188 3.41 4.63 1.44
C GLY A 188 4.72 3.96 1.83
N GLN A 189 5.29 4.37 2.96
CA GLN A 189 6.62 3.96 3.42
C GLN A 189 6.83 2.44 3.49
N THR A 190 5.79 1.68 3.80
CA THR A 190 5.93 0.22 3.91
C THR A 190 6.02 -0.44 2.54
N GLY A 191 5.22 0.02 1.58
CA GLY A 191 5.31 -0.42 0.18
C GLY A 191 6.66 -0.05 -0.45
N ILE A 192 7.15 1.16 -0.15
CA ILE A 192 8.47 1.66 -0.59
C ILE A 192 9.59 0.75 -0.05
N LEU A 193 9.53 0.38 1.23
CA LEU A 193 10.50 -0.52 1.84
C LEU A 193 10.55 -1.88 1.13
N VAL A 194 9.38 -2.43 0.78
CA VAL A 194 9.25 -3.75 0.15
C VAL A 194 9.70 -3.73 -1.33
N GLU A 195 9.34 -2.68 -2.07
CA GLU A 195 9.61 -2.61 -3.52
C GLU A 195 10.95 -1.93 -3.85
N GLY A 196 11.55 -1.23 -2.88
CA GLY A 196 12.83 -0.53 -3.05
C GLY A 196 12.74 0.83 -3.74
N TRP A 197 11.54 1.29 -4.12
CA TRP A 197 11.26 2.58 -4.74
C TRP A 197 9.85 3.05 -4.42
N GLY A 198 9.54 4.30 -4.67
CA GLY A 198 8.20 4.86 -4.48
C GLY A 198 8.20 6.28 -3.96
N ILE A 199 7.02 6.82 -3.64
CA ILE A 199 6.84 8.14 -3.04
C ILE A 199 5.80 8.02 -1.92
N SER A 200 6.15 8.44 -0.71
CA SER A 200 5.18 8.57 0.39
C SER A 200 4.26 9.76 0.13
N VAL A 201 3.15 9.52 -0.56
CA VAL A 201 2.26 10.59 -1.04
C VAL A 201 1.57 11.36 0.07
N ASP A 202 1.43 10.76 1.24
CA ASP A 202 0.88 11.40 2.43
C ASP A 202 1.85 12.37 3.13
N ALA A 203 3.11 12.39 2.71
CA ALA A 203 4.11 13.39 3.12
C ALA A 203 4.29 14.51 2.07
N VAL A 204 3.63 14.41 0.93
CA VAL A 204 3.67 15.41 -0.14
C VAL A 204 2.71 16.56 0.16
N ILE A 205 3.10 17.80 -0.15
CA ILE A 205 2.21 18.96 -0.08
C ILE A 205 0.96 18.69 -0.93
N ALA A 206 -0.22 19.08 -0.41
CA ALA A 206 -1.51 18.71 -0.98
C ALA A 206 -1.63 18.99 -2.50
N ASP A 207 -1.13 20.12 -2.98
CA ASP A 207 -1.17 20.52 -4.39
C ASP A 207 -0.42 19.55 -5.32
N PHE A 208 0.54 18.80 -4.78
CA PHE A 208 1.40 17.91 -5.54
C PHE A 208 1.11 16.42 -5.35
N ILE A 209 0.14 16.03 -4.49
CA ILE A 209 -0.21 14.61 -4.27
C ILE A 209 -0.58 13.92 -5.58
N ALA A 210 -1.42 14.55 -6.39
CA ALA A 210 -1.83 14.01 -7.69
C ALA A 210 -0.63 13.90 -8.65
N GLY A 211 0.30 14.86 -8.62
CA GLY A 211 1.53 14.81 -9.43
C GLY A 211 2.47 13.69 -9.00
N ALA A 212 2.59 13.44 -7.69
CA ALA A 212 3.34 12.30 -7.17
C ALA A 212 2.75 10.97 -7.65
N ALA A 213 1.42 10.81 -7.63
CA ALA A 213 0.73 9.63 -8.14
C ALA A 213 0.93 9.46 -9.66
N GLU A 214 0.84 10.54 -10.43
CA GLU A 214 1.15 10.54 -11.87
C GLU A 214 2.59 10.06 -12.12
N ARG A 215 3.59 10.62 -11.41
CA ARG A 215 5.00 10.24 -11.51
C ARG A 215 5.23 8.76 -11.21
N LEU A 216 4.56 8.23 -10.18
CA LEU A 216 4.63 6.80 -9.82
C LEU A 216 4.11 5.90 -10.93
N VAL A 217 2.94 6.22 -11.50
CA VAL A 217 2.36 5.44 -12.61
C VAL A 217 3.26 5.47 -13.84
N LEU A 218 3.74 6.65 -14.24
CA LEU A 218 4.63 6.80 -15.40
C LEU A 218 5.94 6.01 -15.21
N HIS A 219 6.47 5.97 -13.99
CA HIS A 219 7.65 5.18 -13.68
C HIS A 219 7.36 3.67 -13.77
N ALA A 220 6.29 3.21 -13.11
CA ALA A 220 5.90 1.80 -13.08
C ALA A 220 5.57 1.24 -14.47
N ALA A 221 4.93 2.04 -15.32
CA ALA A 221 4.49 1.64 -16.65
C ALA A 221 5.63 1.53 -17.69
N LYS A 222 6.89 1.82 -17.34
CA LYS A 222 8.02 1.68 -18.27
C LYS A 222 8.22 0.23 -18.70
N ASP A 223 8.10 -0.70 -17.74
CA ASP A 223 8.45 -2.10 -17.92
C ASP A 223 7.29 -3.06 -17.59
N ALA A 224 6.05 -2.55 -17.45
CA ALA A 224 4.89 -3.33 -17.05
C ALA A 224 3.68 -3.07 -17.95
N ASP A 225 2.90 -4.13 -18.19
CA ASP A 225 1.61 -4.07 -18.88
C ASP A 225 0.46 -3.73 -17.91
N ILE A 226 0.65 -4.06 -16.63
CA ILE A 226 -0.30 -3.78 -15.56
C ILE A 226 0.42 -3.07 -14.42
N VAL A 227 -0.10 -1.91 -14.03
CA VAL A 227 0.40 -1.11 -12.92
C VAL A 227 -0.60 -1.19 -11.76
N LEU A 228 -0.15 -1.76 -10.65
CA LEU A 228 -0.91 -1.87 -9.41
C LEU A 228 -0.55 -0.71 -8.48
N VAL A 229 -1.41 0.30 -8.36
CA VAL A 229 -1.17 1.48 -7.53
C VAL A 229 -1.68 1.23 -6.11
N GLU A 230 -0.82 1.44 -5.12
CA GLU A 230 -1.21 1.34 -3.71
C GLU A 230 -2.19 2.47 -3.35
N GLY A 231 -3.39 2.11 -2.87
CA GLY A 231 -4.35 3.07 -2.36
C GLY A 231 -4.11 3.42 -0.89
N GLN A 232 -4.46 4.64 -0.53
CA GLN A 232 -4.43 5.12 0.85
C GLN A 232 -5.75 5.76 1.25
N GLY A 233 -6.01 5.82 2.56
CA GLY A 233 -7.19 6.48 3.11
C GLY A 233 -8.52 5.85 2.68
N SER A 234 -9.54 6.69 2.64
CA SER A 234 -10.89 6.42 2.13
C SER A 234 -11.53 7.76 1.76
N ILE A 235 -12.37 7.79 0.74
CA ILE A 235 -13.06 9.03 0.29
C ILE A 235 -13.96 9.66 1.36
N ILE A 236 -14.41 8.87 2.35
CA ILE A 236 -15.24 9.34 3.48
C ILE A 236 -14.44 9.57 4.76
N HIS A 237 -13.10 9.33 4.75
CA HIS A 237 -12.31 9.45 5.97
C HIS A 237 -12.07 10.92 6.30
N PRO A 238 -12.45 11.42 7.53
CA PRO A 238 -12.33 12.83 7.87
C PRO A 238 -10.91 13.41 7.74
N SER A 239 -9.91 12.57 8.04
CA SER A 239 -8.50 13.01 8.06
C SER A 239 -7.75 12.71 6.76
N TYR A 240 -8.18 11.72 5.95
CA TYR A 240 -7.34 11.18 4.87
C TYR A 240 -8.04 11.12 3.50
N SER A 241 -9.26 11.66 3.37
CA SER A 241 -9.96 11.71 2.08
C SER A 241 -9.18 12.49 1.02
N GLY A 242 -8.50 13.58 1.38
CA GLY A 242 -7.69 14.36 0.45
C GLY A 242 -6.60 13.55 -0.25
N VAL A 243 -5.89 12.68 0.48
CA VAL A 243 -4.89 11.78 -0.12
C VAL A 243 -5.56 10.78 -1.07
N THR A 244 -6.73 10.24 -0.70
CA THR A 244 -7.47 9.29 -1.54
C THR A 244 -7.88 9.94 -2.87
N TYR A 245 -8.43 11.17 -2.84
CA TYR A 245 -8.76 11.92 -4.06
C TYR A 245 -7.52 12.25 -4.89
N GLY A 246 -6.42 12.67 -4.27
CA GLY A 246 -5.15 12.93 -4.95
C GLY A 246 -4.63 11.69 -5.69
N LEU A 247 -4.74 10.50 -5.08
CA LEU A 247 -4.39 9.24 -5.71
C LEU A 247 -5.30 8.89 -6.89
N ILE A 248 -6.63 9.01 -6.74
CA ILE A 248 -7.60 8.73 -7.81
C ILE A 248 -7.32 9.65 -9.01
N HIS A 249 -7.17 10.94 -8.76
CA HIS A 249 -7.03 11.94 -9.82
C HIS A 249 -5.64 11.92 -10.45
N GLY A 250 -4.59 11.65 -9.68
CA GLY A 250 -3.23 11.60 -10.20
C GLY A 250 -2.88 10.31 -10.91
N SER A 251 -3.33 9.16 -10.41
CA SER A 251 -3.08 7.87 -11.06
C SER A 251 -4.00 7.60 -12.25
N LEU A 252 -5.11 8.33 -12.41
CA LEU A 252 -6.09 8.13 -13.49
C LEU A 252 -6.34 6.63 -13.75
N PRO A 253 -6.80 5.86 -12.76
CA PRO A 253 -6.91 4.42 -12.90
C PRO A 253 -7.89 4.04 -14.01
N HIS A 254 -7.64 2.93 -14.67
CA HIS A 254 -8.55 2.35 -15.64
C HIS A 254 -9.63 1.52 -14.95
N ALA A 255 -9.29 0.91 -13.80
CA ALA A 255 -10.22 0.22 -12.93
C ALA A 255 -9.73 0.26 -11.48
N MET A 256 -10.60 -0.08 -10.55
CA MET A 256 -10.32 -0.08 -9.13
C MET A 256 -10.62 -1.45 -8.51
N ILE A 257 -9.89 -1.80 -7.45
CA ILE A 257 -10.18 -2.92 -6.56
C ILE A 257 -10.64 -2.35 -5.22
N MET A 258 -11.86 -2.70 -4.80
CA MET A 258 -12.41 -2.27 -3.54
C MET A 258 -11.90 -3.14 -2.39
N CYS A 259 -11.20 -2.55 -1.43
CA CYS A 259 -10.84 -3.23 -0.19
C CYS A 259 -11.86 -2.92 0.91
N ALA A 260 -12.28 -3.93 1.66
CA ALA A 260 -13.22 -3.78 2.76
C ALA A 260 -12.93 -4.79 3.88
N GLN A 261 -13.25 -4.41 5.11
CA GLN A 261 -13.31 -5.31 6.26
C GLN A 261 -14.80 -5.55 6.60
N PRO A 262 -15.32 -6.78 6.44
CA PRO A 262 -16.77 -7.04 6.52
C PRO A 262 -17.41 -6.71 7.87
N THR A 263 -16.63 -6.74 8.94
CA THR A 263 -17.05 -6.46 10.32
C THR A 263 -17.04 -4.97 10.67
N ARG A 264 -16.41 -4.13 9.84
CA ARG A 264 -16.23 -2.72 10.11
C ARG A 264 -17.42 -1.91 9.58
N THR A 265 -18.17 -1.29 10.49
CA THR A 265 -19.38 -0.53 10.18
C THR A 265 -19.21 1.00 10.26
N ALA A 266 -18.05 1.45 10.77
CA ALA A 266 -17.70 2.87 10.87
C ALA A 266 -16.20 3.05 10.70
N ILE A 267 -15.78 4.26 10.36
CA ILE A 267 -14.37 4.64 10.25
C ILE A 267 -13.68 4.46 11.61
N ASN A 268 -12.54 3.78 11.60
CA ASN A 268 -11.75 3.56 12.81
C ASN A 268 -11.37 4.91 13.45
N ASN A 269 -11.50 5.01 14.77
CA ASN A 269 -11.32 6.24 15.56
C ASN A 269 -12.30 7.39 15.24
N HIS A 270 -13.27 7.19 14.32
CA HIS A 270 -14.30 8.16 13.97
C HIS A 270 -15.68 7.48 13.92
N PRO A 271 -16.21 6.96 15.05
CA PRO A 271 -17.40 6.11 15.07
C PRO A 271 -18.69 6.81 14.63
N TRP A 272 -18.64 8.14 14.53
CA TRP A 272 -19.72 8.98 13.99
C TRP A 272 -19.79 8.98 12.46
N VAL A 273 -18.72 8.53 11.74
CA VAL A 273 -18.73 8.33 10.29
C VAL A 273 -19.06 6.87 10.01
N LYS A 274 -20.29 6.60 9.60
CA LYS A 274 -20.73 5.27 9.23
C LYS A 274 -20.28 4.91 7.83
N ILE A 275 -19.85 3.66 7.64
CA ILE A 275 -19.54 3.12 6.32
C ILE A 275 -20.86 2.72 5.68
N PRO A 276 -21.21 3.27 4.49
CA PRO A 276 -22.41 2.90 3.77
C PRO A 276 -22.41 1.42 3.34
N PRO A 277 -23.55 0.85 2.93
CA PRO A 277 -23.59 -0.42 2.24
C PRO A 277 -22.58 -0.45 1.09
N LEU A 278 -21.91 -1.59 0.88
CA LEU A 278 -20.76 -1.66 -0.04
C LEU A 278 -21.11 -1.28 -1.48
N ARG A 279 -22.33 -1.59 -1.94
CA ARG A 279 -22.83 -1.16 -3.25
C ARG A 279 -22.86 0.36 -3.40
N ASP A 280 -23.35 1.05 -2.38
CA ASP A 280 -23.44 2.51 -2.39
C ASP A 280 -22.04 3.13 -2.32
N PHE A 281 -21.15 2.51 -1.55
CA PHE A 281 -19.77 2.94 -1.46
C PHE A 281 -19.00 2.78 -2.79
N ILE A 282 -19.27 1.69 -3.54
CA ILE A 282 -18.72 1.49 -4.89
C ILE A 282 -19.19 2.63 -5.82
N VAL A 283 -20.48 2.96 -5.82
CA VAL A 283 -21.00 4.09 -6.61
C VAL A 283 -20.33 5.40 -6.26
N MET A 284 -20.15 5.69 -4.96
CA MET A 284 -19.43 6.89 -4.51
C MET A 284 -17.98 6.91 -5.01
N GLN A 285 -17.30 5.77 -4.98
CA GLN A 285 -15.91 5.65 -5.40
C GLN A 285 -15.74 5.84 -6.91
N GLU A 286 -16.64 5.24 -7.70
CA GLU A 286 -16.69 5.42 -9.15
C GLU A 286 -17.02 6.87 -9.54
N ALA A 287 -17.95 7.50 -8.82
CA ALA A 287 -18.29 8.90 -9.00
C ALA A 287 -17.12 9.84 -8.70
N ALA A 288 -16.25 9.49 -7.73
CA ALA A 288 -15.05 10.27 -7.43
C ALA A 288 -14.02 10.22 -8.58
N ALA A 289 -13.94 9.13 -9.32
CA ALA A 289 -13.03 8.98 -10.45
C ALA A 289 -13.59 9.58 -11.76
N ALA A 290 -14.90 9.47 -11.96
CA ALA A 290 -15.60 9.75 -13.22
C ALA A 290 -15.32 11.13 -13.85
N PRO A 291 -15.14 12.25 -13.11
CA PRO A 291 -14.87 13.56 -13.70
C PRO A 291 -13.59 13.61 -14.57
N LEU A 292 -12.59 12.81 -14.27
CA LEU A 292 -11.32 12.78 -15.01
C LEU A 292 -11.20 11.53 -15.89
N ARG A 293 -11.55 10.37 -15.37
CA ARG A 293 -11.63 9.10 -16.09
C ARG A 293 -12.62 8.18 -15.39
N PRO A 294 -13.66 7.71 -16.07
CA PRO A 294 -14.50 6.64 -15.53
C PRO A 294 -13.64 5.40 -15.23
N ALA A 295 -13.68 4.95 -13.99
CA ALA A 295 -12.92 3.80 -13.52
C ALA A 295 -13.84 2.88 -12.70
N PRO A 296 -14.30 1.76 -13.26
CA PRO A 296 -15.18 0.84 -12.54
C PRO A 296 -14.42 0.11 -11.42
N VAL A 297 -15.14 -0.25 -10.37
CA VAL A 297 -14.69 -1.26 -9.42
C VAL A 297 -14.97 -2.63 -10.05
N ILE A 298 -13.91 -3.41 -10.29
CA ILE A 298 -13.99 -4.68 -11.02
C ILE A 298 -13.92 -5.92 -10.13
N ALA A 299 -13.44 -5.76 -8.89
CA ALA A 299 -13.36 -6.84 -7.91
C ALA A 299 -13.27 -6.29 -6.49
N ILE A 300 -13.46 -7.17 -5.49
CA ILE A 300 -13.44 -6.83 -4.08
C ILE A 300 -12.43 -7.70 -3.34
N ALA A 301 -11.54 -7.07 -2.59
CA ALA A 301 -10.62 -7.71 -1.67
C ALA A 301 -11.11 -7.53 -0.23
N LEU A 302 -11.46 -8.62 0.43
CA LEU A 302 -11.86 -8.59 1.83
C LEU A 302 -10.66 -8.81 2.74
N ASN A 303 -10.66 -8.12 3.86
CA ASN A 303 -9.80 -8.41 5.00
C ASN A 303 -10.64 -9.08 6.09
N THR A 304 -10.48 -10.38 6.23
CA THR A 304 -11.26 -11.20 7.15
C THR A 304 -10.47 -11.69 8.38
N TYR A 305 -9.42 -10.94 8.75
CA TYR A 305 -8.47 -11.36 9.79
C TYR A 305 -9.13 -11.61 11.16
N ASP A 306 -10.23 -10.95 11.45
CA ASP A 306 -11.00 -11.00 12.69
C ASP A 306 -12.17 -12.01 12.65
N LEU A 307 -12.26 -12.80 11.58
CA LEU A 307 -13.24 -13.87 11.41
C LEU A 307 -12.55 -15.24 11.48
N ASP A 308 -13.28 -16.25 11.90
CA ASP A 308 -12.89 -17.65 11.68
C ASP A 308 -13.06 -18.03 10.19
N ASP A 309 -12.64 -19.24 9.83
CA ASP A 309 -12.68 -19.68 8.42
C ASP A 309 -14.09 -19.78 7.85
N ALA A 310 -15.06 -20.20 8.64
CA ALA A 310 -16.46 -20.27 8.20
C ALA A 310 -17.05 -18.87 8.00
N GLY A 311 -16.82 -17.96 8.95
CA GLY A 311 -17.22 -16.57 8.87
C GLY A 311 -16.57 -15.84 7.69
N ALA A 312 -15.28 -16.10 7.42
CA ALA A 312 -14.55 -15.51 6.30
C ALA A 312 -15.15 -15.98 4.96
N ARG A 313 -15.38 -17.28 4.76
CA ARG A 313 -16.05 -17.82 3.56
C ARG A 313 -17.45 -17.25 3.39
N GLY A 314 -18.26 -17.25 4.47
CA GLY A 314 -19.57 -16.67 4.45
C GLY A 314 -19.60 -15.18 4.10
N ALA A 315 -18.58 -14.41 4.53
CA ALA A 315 -18.42 -13.01 4.15
C ALA A 315 -18.12 -12.85 2.66
N VAL A 316 -17.21 -13.67 2.10
CA VAL A 316 -16.89 -13.67 0.67
C VAL A 316 -18.14 -13.98 -0.16
N GLU A 317 -18.88 -15.05 0.15
CA GLU A 317 -20.09 -15.44 -0.55
C GLU A 317 -21.19 -14.36 -0.48
N ARG A 318 -21.40 -13.77 0.70
CA ARG A 318 -22.35 -12.69 0.90
C ARG A 318 -22.02 -11.48 0.05
N VAL A 319 -20.76 -10.99 0.11
CA VAL A 319 -20.35 -9.81 -0.64
C VAL A 319 -20.38 -10.05 -2.14
N THR A 320 -19.97 -11.23 -2.62
CA THR A 320 -20.10 -11.62 -4.02
C THR A 320 -21.55 -11.54 -4.49
N ARG A 321 -22.48 -12.11 -3.71
CA ARG A 321 -23.93 -12.11 -4.04
C ARG A 321 -24.53 -10.70 -3.99
N GLU A 322 -24.14 -9.88 -3.01
CA GLU A 322 -24.63 -8.52 -2.85
C GLU A 322 -24.16 -7.58 -3.96
N THR A 323 -22.92 -7.70 -4.41
CA THR A 323 -22.31 -6.78 -5.37
C THR A 323 -22.31 -7.30 -6.80
N GLY A 324 -22.35 -8.62 -7.01
CA GLY A 324 -22.14 -9.27 -8.29
C GLY A 324 -20.69 -9.26 -8.77
N LEU A 325 -19.74 -8.81 -7.92
CA LEU A 325 -18.33 -8.69 -8.27
C LEU A 325 -17.52 -9.88 -7.74
N PRO A 326 -16.47 -10.30 -8.46
CA PRO A 326 -15.50 -11.26 -7.97
C PRO A 326 -14.93 -10.80 -6.63
N THR A 327 -15.01 -11.65 -5.61
CA THR A 327 -14.63 -11.31 -4.23
C THR A 327 -13.80 -12.42 -3.62
N THR A 328 -12.71 -12.08 -2.94
CA THR A 328 -11.93 -13.01 -2.11
C THR A 328 -11.18 -12.26 -1.00
N ASP A 329 -10.64 -12.98 -0.01
CA ASP A 329 -9.58 -12.49 0.85
C ASP A 329 -8.24 -13.00 0.27
N PRO A 330 -7.43 -12.13 -0.36
CA PRO A 330 -6.24 -12.55 -1.10
C PRO A 330 -5.08 -13.00 -0.19
N VAL A 331 -5.21 -12.85 1.12
CA VAL A 331 -4.23 -13.33 2.12
C VAL A 331 -4.61 -14.72 2.64
N ARG A 332 -5.90 -14.97 2.83
CA ARG A 332 -6.42 -16.21 3.43
C ARG A 332 -6.80 -17.24 2.39
N PHE A 333 -7.27 -16.80 1.23
CA PHE A 333 -7.76 -17.64 0.14
C PHE A 333 -7.02 -17.36 -1.16
N ASP A 334 -7.35 -18.13 -2.21
CA ASP A 334 -6.80 -17.93 -3.54
C ASP A 334 -7.14 -16.51 -4.07
N PRO A 335 -6.16 -15.70 -4.50
CA PRO A 335 -6.37 -14.40 -5.12
C PRO A 335 -6.92 -14.48 -6.55
N ALA A 336 -7.02 -15.66 -7.14
CA ALA A 336 -7.44 -15.88 -8.53
C ALA A 336 -8.69 -15.10 -8.95
N PRO A 337 -9.79 -15.02 -8.18
CA PRO A 337 -10.97 -14.28 -8.60
C PRO A 337 -10.70 -12.81 -8.94
N ILE A 338 -9.82 -12.15 -8.19
CA ILE A 338 -9.43 -10.75 -8.44
C ILE A 338 -8.47 -10.67 -9.63
N ILE A 339 -7.50 -11.58 -9.71
CA ILE A 339 -6.52 -11.62 -10.80
C ILE A 339 -7.22 -11.84 -12.14
N ASP A 340 -8.13 -12.80 -12.21
CA ASP A 340 -8.88 -13.12 -13.42
C ASP A 340 -9.72 -11.92 -13.89
N ALA A 341 -10.29 -11.15 -12.95
CA ALA A 341 -11.01 -9.91 -13.27
C ALA A 341 -10.06 -8.83 -13.82
N ILE A 342 -8.86 -8.66 -13.25
CA ILE A 342 -7.85 -7.72 -13.76
C ILE A 342 -7.40 -8.11 -15.15
N GLU A 343 -7.07 -9.39 -15.37
CA GLU A 343 -6.60 -9.90 -16.67
C GLU A 343 -7.68 -9.82 -17.74
N ALA A 344 -8.93 -10.13 -17.41
CA ALA A 344 -10.06 -9.98 -18.32
C ALA A 344 -10.29 -8.51 -18.69
N PHE A 345 -10.24 -7.61 -17.72
CA PHE A 345 -10.35 -6.16 -17.94
C PHE A 345 -9.20 -5.65 -18.83
N HIS A 346 -7.96 -6.06 -18.54
CA HIS A 346 -6.78 -5.71 -19.33
C HIS A 346 -6.94 -6.17 -20.78
N ARG A 347 -7.27 -7.45 -21.03
CA ARG A 347 -7.50 -7.97 -22.39
C ARG A 347 -8.57 -7.18 -23.14
N ALA A 348 -9.72 -6.96 -22.51
CA ALA A 348 -10.84 -6.23 -23.14
C ALA A 348 -10.46 -4.81 -23.57
N ARG A 349 -9.58 -4.14 -22.84
CA ARG A 349 -9.10 -2.79 -23.22
C ARG A 349 -8.32 -2.80 -24.54
N PHE A 350 -7.54 -3.83 -24.81
CA PHE A 350 -6.67 -3.91 -25.99
C PHE A 350 -7.29 -4.64 -27.17
N GLU A 351 -8.17 -5.63 -26.95
CA GLU A 351 -8.90 -6.32 -28.01
C GLU A 351 -9.88 -5.41 -28.75
N HIS A 352 -10.46 -4.41 -28.08
CA HIS A 352 -11.39 -3.45 -28.67
C HIS A 352 -10.70 -2.17 -29.20
N GLY A 353 -9.39 -2.18 -29.40
CA GLY A 353 -8.63 -1.12 -30.07
C GLY A 353 -8.68 0.24 -29.37
N GLY A 354 -8.54 0.27 -28.05
CA GLY A 354 -8.39 1.54 -27.28
C GLY A 354 -9.60 2.49 -27.31
N ARG A 355 -10.74 2.07 -27.87
CA ARG A 355 -11.97 2.87 -27.83
C ARG A 355 -12.62 2.68 -26.45
N THR A 356 -12.49 3.71 -25.64
CA THR A 356 -13.18 3.84 -24.35
C THR A 356 -14.68 3.55 -24.51
N LEU A 357 -15.23 2.70 -23.64
CA LEU A 357 -16.68 2.42 -23.48
C LEU A 357 -17.57 3.68 -23.26
N ALA A 358 -16.99 4.88 -23.25
CA ALA A 358 -17.68 6.16 -23.15
C ALA A 358 -18.35 6.61 -24.46
N ALA A 359 -17.98 6.06 -25.62
CA ALA A 359 -18.53 6.50 -26.92
C ALA A 359 -19.89 5.89 -27.28
N THR A 360 -20.30 4.80 -26.66
CA THR A 360 -21.51 4.05 -27.05
C THR A 360 -22.83 4.58 -26.44
N ARG A 361 -22.80 5.57 -25.56
CA ARG A 361 -23.99 6.23 -25.02
C ARG A 361 -24.31 7.58 -25.67
N ALA A 362 -23.42 8.17 -26.45
CA ALA A 362 -23.64 9.48 -27.09
C ALA A 362 -24.33 9.39 -28.47
N GLU A 363 -24.35 8.22 -29.12
CA GLU A 363 -24.96 8.09 -30.47
C GLU A 363 -26.44 7.63 -30.49
N GLY A 364 -27.04 7.37 -29.31
CA GLY A 364 -28.43 6.93 -29.20
C GLY A 364 -29.46 8.05 -28.96
N GLY A 365 -29.06 9.31 -28.87
CA GLY A 365 -29.90 10.43 -28.45
C GLY A 365 -30.31 11.48 -29.53
N GLY A 366 -29.97 11.27 -30.78
CA GLY A 366 -30.15 12.26 -31.83
C GLY A 366 -31.05 11.87 -32.98
N ALA A 367 -32.30 11.53 -32.71
CA ALA A 367 -33.33 11.50 -33.79
C ALA A 367 -34.73 11.63 -33.16
N ARG A 368 -35.21 12.87 -33.06
CA ARG A 368 -36.64 13.25 -33.23
C ARG A 368 -36.83 14.70 -32.76
N ALA A 369 -36.79 15.62 -33.71
CA ALA A 369 -37.69 16.78 -33.73
C ALA A 369 -37.42 17.59 -35.03
N SER A 370 -38.10 17.24 -36.09
CA SER A 370 -38.45 18.19 -37.14
C SER A 370 -39.78 17.72 -37.70
N LYS A 371 -40.78 18.50 -37.36
CA LYS A 371 -41.96 18.83 -38.11
C LYS A 371 -43.14 19.20 -37.20
N ALA A 372 -43.34 20.44 -36.98
CA ALA A 372 -44.59 21.21 -37.19
C ALA A 372 -44.39 22.61 -36.61
#